data_2567aafd141a4e4634d20da1ddc9c60c
#
_entry.id   2567aafd141a4e4634d20da1ddc9c60c
#
_cell.length_a   1.000
_cell.length_b   1.000
_cell.length_c   1.000
_cell.angle_alpha   90.00
_cell.angle_beta   90.00
_cell.angle_gamma   90.00
#
_symmetry.space_group_name_H-M   'P 1'
#
loop_
_entity.id
_entity.type
_entity.pdbx_description
1 polymer ?
#
loop_
_entity_poly.entity_id
_entity_poly.type
_entity_poly.pdbx_seq_one_letter_code
_entity_poly.pdbx_strand_id
1 'polypeptide(L)'
;MKLRISTPLDEPIVIDDVAHLRAEDESGSFGILENHACLITVVGTSVLSWRCHDDSEGHCAVRAGIVNLSDGHRISVTAREAILGDSLENLEDAVLVRFRRREAEERSERADIERLRISAIRRICGYLSDEPVSLAPVGAP
;
A
#
# COMPACT_ATOMS: atom_id res chain seq x y z
N MET A 1 20.84 -10.47 4.64
CA MET A 1 20.23 -9.52 3.67
C MET A 1 20.07 -8.15 4.31
N LYS A 2 20.02 -7.13 3.51
CA LYS A 2 19.72 -5.76 3.96
C LYS A 2 18.30 -5.37 3.58
N LEU A 3 17.51 -4.97 4.56
CA LEU A 3 16.13 -4.51 4.38
C LEU A 3 16.07 -3.00 4.54
N ARG A 4 15.49 -2.33 3.56
CA ARG A 4 15.23 -0.89 3.61
C ARG A 4 13.74 -0.64 3.36
N ILE A 5 13.10 0.04 4.30
CA ILE A 5 11.69 0.44 4.18
C ILE A 5 11.65 1.97 4.05
N SER A 6 11.12 2.45 2.96
CA SER A 6 11.05 3.88 2.62
C SER A 6 9.61 4.35 2.50
N THR A 7 9.33 5.52 3.04
CA THR A 7 8.06 6.23 2.89
C THR A 7 8.31 7.66 2.42
N PRO A 8 7.32 8.36 1.84
CA PRO A 8 7.52 9.72 1.35
C PRO A 8 7.79 10.77 2.43
N LEU A 9 7.32 10.53 3.66
CA LEU A 9 7.32 11.54 4.73
C LEU A 9 8.34 11.28 5.83
N ASP A 10 8.78 10.04 5.98
CA ASP A 10 9.65 9.63 7.08
C ASP A 10 11.03 9.22 6.58
N GLU A 11 11.99 9.21 7.50
CA GLU A 11 13.31 8.67 7.19
C GLU A 11 13.25 7.16 6.91
N PRO A 12 14.08 6.65 6.00
CA PRO A 12 14.10 5.21 5.72
C PRO A 12 14.50 4.39 6.94
N ILE A 13 13.77 3.29 7.14
CA ILE A 13 14.12 2.28 8.14
C ILE A 13 15.09 1.31 7.48
N VAL A 14 16.26 1.12 8.06
CA VAL A 14 17.27 0.20 7.55
C VAL A 14 17.57 -0.85 8.60
N ILE A 15 17.45 -2.11 8.22
CA ILE A 15 17.78 -3.26 9.04
C ILE A 15 18.86 -4.07 8.31
N ASP A 16 20.00 -4.20 8.94
CA ASP A 16 21.08 -5.04 8.45
C ASP A 16 20.93 -6.45 9.01
N ASP A 17 21.60 -7.40 8.34
CA ASP A 17 21.70 -8.79 8.79
C ASP A 17 20.37 -9.57 8.89
N VAL A 18 19.42 -9.26 8.03
CA VAL A 18 18.16 -10.00 7.93
C VAL A 18 18.42 -11.39 7.34
N ALA A 19 18.01 -12.43 8.06
CA ALA A 19 18.09 -13.80 7.61
C ALA A 19 16.84 -14.22 6.82
N HIS A 20 15.67 -13.74 7.23
CA HIS A 20 14.38 -14.09 6.64
C HIS A 20 13.43 -12.92 6.72
N LEU A 21 12.73 -12.63 5.62
CA LEU A 21 11.60 -11.68 5.58
C LEU A 21 10.34 -12.42 5.19
N ARG A 22 9.26 -12.17 5.89
CA ARG A 22 7.92 -12.64 5.56
C ARG A 22 7.03 -11.46 5.20
N ALA A 23 6.31 -11.60 4.12
CA ALA A 23 5.35 -10.62 3.62
C ALA A 23 4.12 -11.31 3.05
N GLU A 24 3.13 -10.53 2.68
CA GLU A 24 1.90 -11.03 2.06
C GLU A 24 1.51 -10.14 0.88
N ASP A 25 1.19 -10.77 -0.24
CA ASP A 25 0.65 -10.12 -1.43
C ASP A 25 -0.71 -10.74 -1.81
N GLU A 26 -1.25 -10.40 -2.97
CA GLU A 26 -2.52 -10.96 -3.45
C GLU A 26 -2.53 -12.48 -3.60
N SER A 27 -1.37 -13.08 -3.82
CA SER A 27 -1.25 -14.55 -3.95
C SER A 27 -1.16 -15.27 -2.60
N GLY A 28 -0.99 -14.54 -1.50
CA GLY A 28 -0.84 -15.05 -0.15
C GLY A 28 0.48 -14.68 0.51
N SER A 29 0.78 -15.36 1.61
CA SER A 29 2.03 -15.15 2.35
C SER A 29 3.22 -15.78 1.62
N PHE A 30 4.33 -15.06 1.61
CA PHE A 30 5.59 -15.53 1.05
C PHE A 30 6.77 -15.16 1.97
N GLY A 31 7.86 -15.89 1.82
CA GLY A 31 9.09 -15.65 2.55
C GLY A 31 10.26 -15.42 1.60
N ILE A 32 11.15 -14.51 1.97
CA ILE A 32 12.40 -14.22 1.28
C ILE A 32 13.56 -14.65 2.16
N LEU A 33 14.36 -15.58 1.65
CA LEU A 33 15.61 -16.03 2.24
C LEU A 33 16.80 -15.50 1.42
N GLU A 34 17.99 -15.59 1.96
CA GLU A 34 19.21 -15.24 1.23
C GLU A 34 19.33 -16.02 -0.09
N ASN A 35 19.88 -15.36 -1.10
CA ASN A 35 20.02 -15.87 -2.45
C ASN A 35 18.72 -16.23 -3.17
N HIS A 36 17.61 -15.66 -2.72
CA HIS A 36 16.36 -15.75 -3.45
C HIS A 36 16.47 -15.08 -4.82
N ALA A 37 15.78 -15.60 -5.82
CA ALA A 37 15.72 -14.97 -7.13
C ALA A 37 15.14 -13.54 -7.05
N CYS A 38 15.54 -12.67 -7.97
CA CYS A 38 14.99 -11.32 -8.06
C CYS A 38 13.47 -11.34 -8.09
N LEU A 39 12.85 -10.48 -7.31
CA LEU A 39 11.41 -10.42 -7.12
C LEU A 39 10.95 -8.97 -7.03
N ILE A 40 9.88 -8.66 -7.74
CA ILE A 40 9.11 -7.42 -7.53
C ILE A 40 7.66 -7.82 -7.32
N THR A 41 7.08 -7.38 -6.21
CA THR A 41 5.66 -7.63 -5.94
C THR A 41 5.03 -6.45 -5.20
N VAL A 42 3.71 -6.33 -5.35
CA VAL A 42 2.92 -5.31 -4.66
C VAL A 42 2.32 -5.93 -3.40
N VAL A 43 2.58 -5.29 -2.28
CA VAL A 43 1.94 -5.64 -1.00
C VAL A 43 0.89 -4.60 -0.66
N GLY A 44 -0.28 -5.06 -0.27
CA GLY A 44 -1.36 -4.19 0.19
C GLY A 44 -1.13 -3.75 1.64
N THR A 45 -2.21 -3.57 2.37
CA THR A 45 -2.15 -3.32 3.81
C THR A 45 -1.84 -4.62 4.54
N SER A 46 -0.62 -4.75 5.04
CA SER A 46 -0.13 -5.97 5.68
C SER A 46 1.00 -5.70 6.67
N VAL A 47 1.41 -6.71 7.37
CA VAL A 47 2.58 -6.66 8.27
C VAL A 47 3.75 -7.40 7.62
N LEU A 48 4.87 -6.70 7.51
CA LEU A 48 6.17 -7.29 7.22
C LEU A 48 6.78 -7.80 8.53
N SER A 49 7.29 -9.01 8.51
CA SER A 49 7.98 -9.61 9.67
C SER A 49 9.34 -10.12 9.22
N TRP A 50 10.37 -9.82 9.97
CA TRP A 50 11.72 -10.30 9.67
C TRP A 50 12.39 -10.87 10.90
N ARG A 51 13.34 -11.75 10.64
CA ARG A 51 14.25 -12.29 11.63
C ARG A 51 15.69 -12.06 11.15
N CYS A 52 16.52 -11.58 12.05
CA CYS A 52 17.95 -11.42 11.81
C CYS A 52 18.74 -12.68 12.18
N HIS A 53 20.00 -12.76 11.81
CA HIS A 53 20.86 -13.91 12.14
C HIS A 53 21.13 -14.06 13.64
N ASP A 54 20.97 -12.99 14.42
CA ASP A 54 21.06 -12.99 15.88
C ASP A 54 19.76 -13.39 16.58
N ASP A 55 18.78 -13.93 15.83
CA ASP A 55 17.43 -14.29 16.28
C ASP A 55 16.57 -13.10 16.74
N SER A 56 17.00 -11.87 16.56
CA SER A 56 16.12 -10.71 16.77
C SER A 56 15.03 -10.65 15.71
N GLU A 57 13.83 -10.32 16.13
CA GLU A 57 12.65 -10.19 15.25
C GLU A 57 12.15 -8.75 15.21
N GLY A 58 11.60 -8.36 14.08
CA GLY A 58 10.96 -7.08 13.93
C GLY A 58 9.70 -7.16 13.07
N HIS A 59 8.81 -6.23 13.28
CA HIS A 59 7.54 -6.15 12.57
C HIS A 59 7.28 -4.72 12.12
N CYS A 60 6.72 -4.56 10.94
CA CYS A 60 6.34 -3.26 10.40
C CYS A 60 5.03 -3.39 9.64
N ALA A 61 4.03 -2.61 10.04
CA ALA A 61 2.80 -2.48 9.28
C ALA A 61 3.04 -1.53 8.11
N VAL A 62 2.69 -1.96 6.91
CA VAL A 62 2.81 -1.16 5.68
C VAL A 62 1.47 -1.00 4.99
N ARG A 63 1.32 0.12 4.32
CA ARG A 63 0.15 0.41 3.49
C ARG A 63 0.59 0.72 2.06
N ALA A 64 0.05 -0.05 1.12
CA ALA A 64 0.29 0.11 -0.32
C ALA A 64 1.80 0.17 -0.64
N GLY A 65 2.48 -0.96 -0.51
CA GLY A 65 3.91 -1.07 -0.71
C GLY A 65 4.30 -1.85 -1.96
N ILE A 66 5.53 -1.63 -2.40
CA ILE A 66 6.21 -2.44 -3.41
C ILE A 66 7.45 -3.03 -2.76
N VAL A 67 7.57 -4.34 -2.83
CA VAL A 67 8.75 -5.08 -2.39
C VAL A 67 9.60 -5.40 -3.61
N ASN A 68 10.85 -5.01 -3.58
CA ASN A 68 11.83 -5.31 -4.62
C ASN A 68 13.04 -6.01 -3.99
N LEU A 69 13.31 -7.21 -4.45
CA LEU A 69 14.50 -7.96 -4.11
C LEU A 69 15.48 -7.94 -5.26
N SER A 70 16.68 -7.46 -5.03
CA SER A 70 17.78 -7.44 -6.00
C SER A 70 19.01 -8.12 -5.44
N ASP A 71 19.81 -8.69 -6.35
CA ASP A 71 21.11 -9.33 -6.04
C ASP A 71 21.03 -10.46 -4.98
N GLY A 72 19.85 -10.97 -4.67
CA GLY A 72 19.64 -12.02 -3.68
C GLY A 72 19.82 -11.59 -2.21
N HIS A 73 20.19 -10.35 -1.95
CA HIS A 73 20.50 -9.88 -0.58
C HIS A 73 20.08 -8.42 -0.27
N ARG A 74 19.50 -7.72 -1.23
CA ARG A 74 18.98 -6.36 -1.03
C ARG A 74 17.46 -6.36 -1.18
N ILE A 75 16.77 -6.01 -0.09
CA ILE A 75 15.32 -5.88 -0.10
C ILE A 75 14.98 -4.40 0.09
N SER A 76 14.27 -3.84 -0.87
CA SER A 76 13.74 -2.48 -0.81
C SER A 76 12.23 -2.53 -0.76
N VAL A 77 11.65 -1.94 0.26
CA VAL A 77 10.21 -1.78 0.41
C VAL A 77 9.89 -0.30 0.34
N THR A 78 9.07 0.08 -0.61
CA THR A 78 8.56 1.44 -0.74
C THR A 78 7.08 1.43 -0.48
N ALA A 79 6.63 2.12 0.55
CA ALA A 79 5.23 2.12 0.98
C ALA A 79 4.73 3.55 1.20
N ARG A 80 3.43 3.75 1.16
CA ARG A 80 2.82 5.05 1.50
C ARG A 80 2.93 5.36 2.97
N GLU A 81 2.76 4.36 3.81
CA GLU A 81 2.92 4.46 5.25
C GLU A 81 3.59 3.18 5.77
N ALA A 82 4.41 3.33 6.78
CA ALA A 82 5.08 2.24 7.48
C ALA A 82 5.18 2.57 8.96
N ILE A 83 4.78 1.66 9.82
CA ILE A 83 4.82 1.82 11.27
C ILE A 83 5.50 0.60 11.88
N LEU A 84 6.63 0.83 12.53
CA LEU A 84 7.31 -0.19 13.32
C LEU A 84 6.49 -0.52 14.57
N GLY A 85 6.46 -1.78 14.96
CA GLY A 85 5.82 -2.24 16.19
C GLY A 85 6.58 -3.35 16.85
N ASP A 86 6.46 -3.43 18.16
CA ASP A 86 7.16 -4.42 18.97
C ASP A 86 6.48 -5.79 18.94
N SER A 87 5.19 -5.85 18.62
CA SER A 87 4.46 -7.10 18.54
C SER A 87 3.56 -7.16 17.30
N LEU A 88 3.46 -8.35 16.72
CA LEU A 88 2.60 -8.64 15.57
C LEU A 88 1.12 -8.37 15.90
N GLU A 89 0.66 -8.78 17.07
CA GLU A 89 -0.73 -8.60 17.50
C GLU A 89 -1.14 -7.12 17.56
N ASN A 90 -0.30 -6.26 18.14
CA ASN A 90 -0.58 -4.83 18.22
C ASN A 90 -0.65 -4.18 16.83
N LEU A 91 0.20 -4.60 15.90
CA LEU A 91 0.17 -4.10 14.53
C LEU A 91 -1.07 -4.58 13.77
N GLU A 92 -1.45 -5.84 13.93
CA GLU A 92 -2.65 -6.38 13.29
C GLU A 92 -3.93 -5.75 13.83
N ASP A 93 -4.09 -5.67 15.13
CA ASP A 93 -5.32 -5.20 15.75
C ASP A 93 -5.53 -3.69 15.66
N ALA A 94 -4.49 -2.91 15.86
CA ALA A 94 -4.61 -1.45 15.94
C ALA A 94 -4.24 -0.75 14.62
N VAL A 95 -3.12 -1.10 14.03
CA VAL A 95 -2.55 -0.36 12.90
C VAL A 95 -3.17 -0.79 11.58
N LEU A 96 -3.33 -2.08 11.33
CA LEU A 96 -3.94 -2.58 10.10
C LEU A 96 -5.40 -2.16 9.97
N VAL A 97 -6.15 -2.17 11.06
CA VAL A 97 -7.55 -1.70 11.06
C VAL A 97 -7.62 -0.22 10.66
N ARG A 98 -6.72 0.61 11.21
CA ARG A 98 -6.63 2.02 10.85
C ARG A 98 -6.24 2.24 9.38
N PHE A 99 -5.28 1.48 8.87
CA PHE A 99 -4.87 1.54 7.47
C PHE A 99 -5.98 1.13 6.51
N ARG A 100 -6.68 0.05 6.82
CA ARG A 100 -7.83 -0.40 6.01
C ARG A 100 -8.96 0.62 5.97
N ARG A 101 -9.23 1.27 7.11
CA ARG A 101 -10.21 2.36 7.16
C ARG A 101 -9.80 3.52 6.26
N ARG A 102 -8.54 3.94 6.32
CA ARG A 102 -8.01 5.01 5.46
C ARG A 102 -8.08 4.66 3.98
N GLU A 103 -7.75 3.44 3.60
CA GLU A 103 -7.92 2.95 2.22
C GLU A 103 -9.38 3.00 1.75
N ALA A 104 -10.31 2.60 2.59
CA ALA A 104 -11.74 2.66 2.29
C ALA A 104 -12.23 4.10 2.10
N GLU A 105 -11.81 5.03 2.96
CA GLU A 105 -12.09 6.47 2.85
C GLU A 105 -11.53 7.06 1.55
N GLU A 106 -10.27 6.81 1.23
CA GLU A 106 -9.64 7.27 -0.02
C GLU A 106 -10.34 6.72 -1.27
N ARG A 107 -10.78 5.48 -1.21
CA ARG A 107 -11.51 4.83 -2.31
C ARG A 107 -12.88 5.48 -2.51
N SER A 108 -13.60 5.80 -1.43
CA SER A 108 -14.86 6.53 -1.45
C SER A 108 -14.70 7.95 -2.01
N GLU A 109 -13.69 8.68 -1.55
CA GLU A 109 -13.38 10.03 -2.05
C GLU A 109 -13.08 10.02 -3.55
N ARG A 110 -12.30 9.08 -4.04
CA ARG A 110 -12.03 8.95 -5.48
C ARG A 110 -13.29 8.67 -6.29
N ALA A 111 -14.17 7.84 -5.78
CA ALA A 111 -15.46 7.57 -6.43
C ALA A 111 -16.34 8.83 -6.50
N ASP A 112 -16.37 9.64 -5.46
CA ASP A 112 -17.12 10.89 -5.42
C ASP A 112 -16.55 11.95 -6.38
N ILE A 113 -15.23 12.07 -6.43
CA ILE A 113 -14.54 12.95 -7.38
C ILE A 113 -14.84 12.54 -8.82
N GLU A 114 -14.82 11.26 -9.13
CA GLU A 114 -15.12 10.75 -10.47
C GLU A 114 -16.58 11.01 -10.88
N ARG A 115 -17.52 10.86 -9.96
CA ARG A 115 -18.93 11.22 -10.18
C ARG A 115 -19.11 12.70 -10.51
N LEU A 116 -18.45 13.58 -9.75
CA LEU A 116 -18.47 15.02 -10.01
C LEU A 116 -17.86 15.36 -11.37
N ARG A 117 -16.76 14.73 -11.72
CA ARG A 117 -16.09 14.91 -13.02
C ARG A 117 -17.00 14.50 -14.19
N ILE A 118 -17.64 13.35 -14.11
CA ILE A 118 -18.58 12.87 -15.13
C ILE A 118 -19.76 13.81 -15.25
N SER A 119 -20.33 14.28 -14.15
CA SER A 119 -21.42 15.25 -14.13
C SER A 119 -21.04 16.58 -14.79
N ALA A 120 -19.84 17.09 -14.51
CA ALA A 120 -19.34 18.31 -15.14
C ALA A 120 -19.15 18.15 -16.65
N ILE A 121 -18.60 17.02 -17.11
CA ILE A 121 -18.44 16.73 -18.54
C ILE A 121 -19.78 16.64 -19.25
N ARG A 122 -20.77 16.00 -18.67
CA ARG A 122 -22.14 15.91 -19.23
C ARG A 122 -22.78 17.28 -19.39
N ARG A 123 -22.63 18.17 -18.43
CA ARG A 123 -23.12 19.55 -18.52
C ARG A 123 -22.45 20.33 -19.64
N ILE A 124 -21.13 20.26 -19.77
CA ILE A 124 -20.37 20.92 -20.84
C ILE A 124 -20.81 20.38 -22.19
N CYS A 125 -20.91 19.08 -22.37
CA CYS A 125 -21.38 18.48 -23.62
C CYS A 125 -22.82 18.92 -23.97
N GLY A 126 -23.69 19.06 -22.95
CA GLY A 126 -25.04 19.56 -23.13
C GLY A 126 -25.09 21.02 -23.61
N TYR A 127 -24.21 21.90 -23.16
CA TYR A 127 -24.12 23.27 -23.63
C TYR A 127 -23.53 23.40 -25.03
N LEU A 128 -22.72 22.44 -25.46
CA LEU A 128 -22.09 22.46 -26.79
C LEU A 128 -22.96 21.80 -27.87
N SER A 129 -24.01 21.07 -27.51
CA SER A 129 -24.99 20.52 -28.45
C SER A 129 -26.11 21.51 -28.69
N ASP A 130 -26.55 21.66 -29.94
CA ASP A 130 -27.70 22.51 -30.31
C ASP A 130 -29.07 21.95 -29.84
N GLU A 131 -29.08 20.82 -29.17
CA GLU A 131 -30.28 20.23 -28.59
C GLU A 131 -30.60 20.84 -27.21
N PRO A 132 -31.91 21.05 -26.91
CA PRO A 132 -32.29 21.56 -25.60
C PRO A 132 -31.88 20.57 -24.51
N VAL A 133 -30.98 21.03 -23.62
CA VAL A 133 -30.52 20.25 -22.49
C VAL A 133 -31.67 20.06 -21.52
N SER A 134 -32.03 18.83 -21.30
CA SER A 134 -32.88 18.48 -20.17
C SER A 134 -32.10 18.76 -18.87
N LEU A 135 -32.63 19.66 -18.06
CA LEU A 135 -32.08 19.96 -16.72
C LEU A 135 -32.41 18.82 -15.74
N ALA A 136 -31.96 17.60 -16.06
CA ALA A 136 -32.06 16.52 -15.09
C ALA A 136 -31.14 16.84 -13.88
N PRO A 137 -31.59 16.60 -12.65
CA PRO A 137 -30.78 16.87 -11.49
C PRO A 137 -29.51 16.06 -11.54
N VAL A 138 -28.38 16.71 -11.22
CA VAL A 138 -27.06 16.06 -11.16
C VAL A 138 -27.06 15.00 -10.07
N GLY A 139 -26.64 13.79 -10.43
CA GLY A 139 -26.65 12.65 -9.52
C GLY A 139 -27.92 11.80 -9.56
N ALA A 140 -28.87 12.09 -10.44
CA ALA A 140 -29.95 11.15 -10.78
C ALA A 140 -29.34 9.89 -11.43
N PRO A 141 -29.75 8.69 -11.04
CA PRO A 141 -29.26 7.44 -11.61
C PRO A 141 -29.52 7.32 -13.12
#